data_f79af90f557741362edc91ccf36d604b
#
_entry.id   f79af90f557741362edc91ccf36d604b
#
_cell.length_a   1.000
_cell.length_b   1.000
_cell.length_c   1.000
_cell.angle_alpha   90.00
_cell.angle_beta   90.00
_cell.angle_gamma   90.00
#
_symmetry.space_group_name_H-M   'P 1'
#
loop_
_entity.id
_entity.type
_entity.pdbx_description
1 polymer ?
#
loop_
_entity_poly.entity_id
_entity_poly.type
_entity_poly.pdbx_seq_one_letter_code
_entity_poly.pdbx_strand_id
1 'polypeptide(L)'
;MLRACFVLVGLLASLPALAGEMTVAEARHFIVGKMFSYTCFEGTRGQGRVYPDGSVAGSLQVRGEGQMRYAVLPPGTIRVDGEAVCASVRGVPIHPCFNLQQTDGNSFRGSISGLGFAYCDFTRRQERAQVLQRAERQVNPAERTASPMALRPSLAAGRGE
;
A
#
# COMPACT_ATOMS: atom_id res chain seq x y z
N MET A 1 6.29 36.83 -52.54
CA MET A 1 7.07 35.76 -51.87
C MET A 1 6.39 35.48 -50.54
N LEU A 2 5.51 34.46 -50.51
CA LEU A 2 4.69 34.10 -49.33
C LEU A 2 5.41 32.99 -48.61
N ARG A 3 5.91 33.24 -47.41
CA ARG A 3 6.51 32.18 -46.53
C ARG A 3 5.41 31.61 -45.67
N ALA A 4 4.95 30.40 -46.01
CA ALA A 4 4.05 29.63 -45.21
C ALA A 4 4.81 28.95 -44.06
N CYS A 5 4.59 29.40 -42.81
CA CYS A 5 5.03 28.70 -41.60
C CYS A 5 4.03 27.61 -41.27
N PHE A 6 4.40 26.37 -41.51
CA PHE A 6 3.67 25.20 -41.00
C PHE A 6 4.01 25.02 -39.52
N VAL A 7 3.07 25.35 -38.63
CA VAL A 7 3.15 25.01 -37.22
C VAL A 7 2.61 23.58 -37.05
N LEU A 8 3.52 22.63 -36.87
CA LEU A 8 3.16 21.23 -36.50
C LEU A 8 2.81 21.22 -35.02
N VAL A 9 1.51 21.28 -34.73
CA VAL A 9 1.00 21.04 -33.37
C VAL A 9 0.97 19.53 -33.15
N GLY A 10 1.99 19.01 -32.44
CA GLY A 10 2.06 17.62 -32.01
C GLY A 10 1.03 17.39 -30.90
N LEU A 11 -0.11 16.73 -31.21
CA LEU A 11 -1.03 16.18 -30.21
C LEU A 11 -0.34 15.02 -29.51
N LEU A 12 0.18 15.26 -28.31
CA LEU A 12 0.57 14.21 -27.35
C LEU A 12 -0.74 13.57 -26.85
N ALA A 13 -1.16 12.51 -27.51
CA ALA A 13 -2.26 11.66 -27.02
C ALA A 13 -1.78 10.96 -25.73
N SER A 14 -2.19 11.49 -24.58
CA SER A 14 -2.06 10.79 -23.30
C SER A 14 -2.93 9.53 -23.36
N LEU A 15 -2.31 8.37 -23.58
CA LEU A 15 -3.00 7.08 -23.47
C LEU A 15 -3.46 6.92 -22.02
N PRO A 16 -4.78 6.76 -21.75
CA PRO A 16 -5.22 6.41 -20.41
C PRO A 16 -4.54 5.09 -20.02
N ALA A 17 -3.91 5.06 -18.85
CA ALA A 17 -3.45 3.81 -18.26
C ALA A 17 -4.70 2.93 -18.07
N LEU A 18 -4.85 1.90 -18.89
CA LEU A 18 -5.97 0.97 -18.83
C LEU A 18 -5.89 0.25 -17.49
N ALA A 19 -6.77 0.60 -16.56
CA ALA A 19 -7.11 -0.23 -15.42
C ALA A 19 -7.69 -1.53 -16.00
N GLY A 20 -6.89 -2.59 -16.05
CA GLY A 20 -7.25 -3.86 -16.66
C GLY A 20 -7.12 -5.03 -15.70
N GLU A 21 -7.79 -6.13 -16.02
CA GLU A 21 -7.61 -7.39 -15.33
C GLU A 21 -6.17 -7.88 -15.57
N MET A 22 -5.47 -8.21 -14.48
CA MET A 22 -4.09 -8.69 -14.54
C MET A 22 -4.08 -10.18 -14.88
N THR A 23 -3.26 -10.55 -15.83
CA THR A 23 -2.86 -11.95 -16.01
C THR A 23 -2.10 -12.47 -14.79
N VAL A 24 -2.01 -13.77 -14.61
CA VAL A 24 -1.23 -14.39 -13.53
C VAL A 24 0.23 -13.93 -13.52
N ALA A 25 0.85 -13.77 -14.69
CA ALA A 25 2.23 -13.33 -14.81
C ALA A 25 2.40 -11.86 -14.34
N GLU A 26 1.50 -10.98 -14.75
CA GLU A 26 1.46 -9.59 -14.32
C GLU A 26 1.19 -9.47 -12.82
N ALA A 27 0.21 -10.20 -12.29
CA ALA A 27 -0.12 -10.23 -10.88
C ALA A 27 1.08 -10.69 -10.03
N ARG A 28 1.78 -11.75 -10.47
CA ARG A 28 2.99 -12.24 -9.81
C ARG A 28 4.08 -11.17 -9.76
N HIS A 29 4.36 -10.53 -10.89
CA HIS A 29 5.37 -9.47 -10.97
C HIS A 29 4.96 -8.23 -10.14
N PHE A 30 3.68 -7.89 -10.13
CA PHE A 30 3.17 -6.71 -9.44
C PHE A 30 3.12 -6.90 -7.92
N ILE A 31 2.76 -8.09 -7.42
CA ILE A 31 2.41 -8.34 -6.02
C ILE A 31 3.53 -9.01 -5.22
N VAL A 32 4.17 -10.06 -5.78
CA VAL A 32 5.09 -10.90 -5.02
C VAL A 32 6.30 -10.12 -4.50
N GLY A 33 6.63 -10.34 -3.23
CA GLY A 33 7.77 -9.70 -2.54
C GLY A 33 7.53 -8.27 -2.09
N LYS A 34 6.38 -7.67 -2.42
CA LYS A 34 6.09 -6.26 -2.10
C LYS A 34 5.10 -6.17 -0.94
N MET A 35 5.21 -5.09 -0.15
CA MET A 35 4.30 -4.81 0.96
C MET A 35 3.12 -3.99 0.46
N PHE A 36 1.91 -4.44 0.76
CA PHE A 36 0.67 -3.73 0.49
C PHE A 36 -0.08 -3.43 1.78
N SER A 37 -0.71 -2.26 1.86
CA SER A 37 -1.83 -2.01 2.75
C SER A 37 -3.11 -2.34 2.03
N TYR A 38 -4.13 -2.81 2.73
CA TYR A 38 -5.41 -3.15 2.13
C TYR A 38 -6.59 -2.77 3.00
N THR A 39 -7.72 -2.55 2.34
CA THR A 39 -9.03 -2.35 2.96
C THR A 39 -10.06 -3.13 2.15
N CYS A 40 -10.86 -3.95 2.85
CA CYS A 40 -11.90 -4.76 2.24
C CYS A 40 -13.28 -4.12 2.38
N PHE A 41 -14.23 -4.56 1.56
CA PHE A 41 -15.59 -4.04 1.49
C PHE A 41 -16.34 -4.09 2.83
N GLU A 42 -16.05 -5.09 3.69
CA GLU A 42 -16.65 -5.25 5.01
C GLU A 42 -15.91 -4.49 6.13
N GLY A 43 -14.92 -3.66 5.77
CA GLY A 43 -14.15 -2.84 6.70
C GLY A 43 -12.91 -3.50 7.30
N THR A 44 -12.59 -4.76 6.97
CA THR A 44 -11.31 -5.37 7.34
C THR A 44 -10.17 -4.60 6.67
N ARG A 45 -9.15 -4.28 7.43
CA ARG A 45 -7.98 -3.55 6.94
C ARG A 45 -6.69 -4.11 7.52
N GLY A 46 -5.59 -3.89 6.80
CA GLY A 46 -4.32 -4.39 7.25
C GLY A 46 -3.19 -4.09 6.28
N GLN A 47 -2.12 -4.85 6.45
CA GLN A 47 -0.97 -4.84 5.57
C GLN A 47 -0.39 -6.23 5.48
N GLY A 48 0.20 -6.56 4.33
CA GLY A 48 0.78 -7.88 4.14
C GLY A 48 1.66 -7.96 2.92
N ARG A 49 2.42 -9.08 2.86
CA ARG A 49 3.32 -9.42 1.77
C ARG A 49 3.07 -10.88 1.38
N VAL A 50 2.98 -11.11 0.09
CA VAL A 50 2.99 -12.45 -0.51
C VAL A 50 4.43 -12.77 -0.91
N TYR A 51 4.92 -13.93 -0.49
CA TYR A 51 6.26 -14.41 -0.81
C TYR A 51 6.25 -15.31 -2.07
N PRO A 52 7.43 -15.55 -2.69
CA PRO A 52 7.51 -16.37 -3.91
C PRO A 52 7.02 -17.81 -3.76
N ASP A 53 7.06 -18.36 -2.54
CA ASP A 53 6.57 -19.69 -2.19
C ASP A 53 5.05 -19.74 -1.91
N GLY A 54 4.36 -18.62 -2.09
CA GLY A 54 2.93 -18.48 -1.84
C GLY A 54 2.56 -18.35 -0.36
N SER A 55 3.53 -18.22 0.54
CA SER A 55 3.26 -17.85 1.92
C SER A 55 2.85 -16.38 2.02
N VAL A 56 2.14 -16.03 3.09
CA VAL A 56 1.71 -14.65 3.34
C VAL A 56 2.04 -14.28 4.78
N ALA A 57 2.61 -13.11 4.98
CA ALA A 57 2.78 -12.56 6.32
C ALA A 57 2.22 -11.13 6.37
N GLY A 58 1.54 -10.81 7.46
CA GLY A 58 0.92 -9.50 7.58
C GLY A 58 0.19 -9.28 8.89
N SER A 59 -0.42 -8.12 9.00
CA SER A 59 -1.29 -7.77 10.11
C SER A 59 -2.67 -7.39 9.57
N LEU A 60 -3.70 -7.69 10.35
CA LEU A 60 -5.08 -7.40 9.99
C LEU A 60 -5.90 -6.97 11.21
N GLN A 61 -6.88 -6.15 10.95
CA GLN A 61 -7.93 -5.75 11.87
C GLN A 61 -9.27 -6.09 11.22
N VAL A 62 -10.00 -7.02 11.81
CA VAL A 62 -11.28 -7.50 11.26
C VAL A 62 -12.34 -6.42 11.43
N ARG A 63 -13.05 -6.09 10.35
CA ARG A 63 -14.13 -5.08 10.28
C ARG A 63 -13.78 -3.71 10.90
N GLY A 64 -12.49 -3.38 10.95
CA GLY A 64 -12.02 -2.14 11.59
C GLY A 64 -12.14 -2.13 13.11
N GLU A 65 -12.46 -3.25 13.74
CA GLU A 65 -12.69 -3.37 15.17
C GLU A 65 -11.60 -4.19 15.88
N GLY A 66 -11.42 -3.91 17.18
CA GLY A 66 -10.47 -4.63 18.01
C GLY A 66 -8.99 -4.32 17.69
N GLN A 67 -8.11 -5.16 18.20
CA GLN A 67 -6.67 -4.98 18.03
C GLN A 67 -6.18 -5.55 16.70
N MET A 68 -5.16 -4.90 16.12
CA MET A 68 -4.43 -5.42 14.98
C MET A 68 -3.75 -6.75 15.34
N ARG A 69 -4.02 -7.80 14.57
CA ARG A 69 -3.44 -9.14 14.77
C ARG A 69 -2.42 -9.42 13.68
N TYR A 70 -1.30 -10.02 14.07
CA TYR A 70 -0.32 -10.52 13.13
C TYR A 70 -0.68 -11.96 12.73
N ALA A 71 -0.57 -12.26 11.44
CA ALA A 71 -0.82 -13.58 10.89
C ALA A 71 0.27 -13.98 9.90
N VAL A 72 0.63 -15.24 9.92
CA VAL A 72 1.51 -15.88 8.94
C VAL A 72 0.79 -17.09 8.39
N LEU A 73 0.63 -17.12 7.07
CA LEU A 73 0.05 -18.25 6.36
C LEU A 73 1.17 -19.07 5.70
N PRO A 74 1.08 -20.41 5.69
CA PRO A 74 2.16 -21.27 5.23
C PRO A 74 2.40 -21.17 3.71
N PRO A 75 3.54 -21.70 3.21
CA PRO A 75 3.80 -21.87 1.78
C PRO A 75 2.64 -22.56 1.06
N GLY A 76 2.38 -22.13 -0.19
CA GLY A 76 1.28 -22.64 -1.00
C GLY A 76 -0.11 -22.15 -0.60
N THR A 77 -0.23 -21.20 0.34
CA THR A 77 -1.51 -20.54 0.64
C THR A 77 -2.04 -19.78 -0.56
N ILE A 78 -1.18 -18.98 -1.21
CA ILE A 78 -1.50 -18.37 -2.50
C ILE A 78 -0.87 -19.21 -3.60
N ARG A 79 -1.68 -19.64 -4.53
CA ARG A 79 -1.26 -20.50 -5.64
C ARG A 79 -1.90 -20.07 -6.96
N VAL A 80 -1.30 -20.51 -8.03
CA VAL A 80 -1.87 -20.37 -9.38
C VAL A 80 -2.59 -21.68 -9.72
N ASP A 81 -3.81 -21.58 -10.19
CA ASP A 81 -4.62 -22.69 -10.67
C ASP A 81 -5.16 -22.31 -12.06
N GLY A 82 -4.55 -22.89 -13.10
CA GLY A 82 -4.78 -22.45 -14.47
C GLY A 82 -4.40 -20.99 -14.69
N GLU A 83 -5.35 -20.18 -15.09
CA GLU A 83 -5.19 -18.73 -15.31
C GLU A 83 -5.67 -17.88 -14.13
N ALA A 84 -5.94 -18.49 -12.97
CA ALA A 84 -6.44 -17.81 -11.80
C ALA A 84 -5.44 -17.84 -10.64
N VAL A 85 -5.47 -16.80 -9.83
CA VAL A 85 -4.79 -16.76 -8.53
C VAL A 85 -5.80 -17.18 -7.46
N CYS A 86 -5.49 -18.25 -6.72
CA CYS A 86 -6.39 -18.83 -5.74
C CYS A 86 -5.74 -18.87 -4.35
N ALA A 87 -6.56 -18.88 -3.31
CA ALA A 87 -6.12 -19.11 -1.93
C ALA A 87 -6.55 -20.48 -1.44
N SER A 88 -5.66 -21.13 -0.68
CA SER A 88 -5.95 -22.39 0.00
C SER A 88 -5.39 -22.32 1.41
N VAL A 89 -6.27 -22.33 2.40
CA VAL A 89 -5.88 -22.32 3.80
C VAL A 89 -6.18 -23.70 4.40
N ARG A 90 -5.18 -24.30 5.02
CA ARG A 90 -5.32 -25.62 5.63
C ARG A 90 -6.43 -25.62 6.68
N GLY A 91 -7.36 -26.57 6.59
CA GLY A 91 -8.53 -26.66 7.47
C GLY A 91 -9.74 -25.82 7.06
N VAL A 92 -9.64 -25.04 5.98
CA VAL A 92 -10.74 -24.31 5.39
C VAL A 92 -11.19 -25.04 4.12
N PRO A 93 -12.45 -25.50 4.01
CA PRO A 93 -12.89 -26.35 2.90
C PRO A 93 -13.13 -25.60 1.59
N ILE A 94 -13.01 -24.27 1.59
CA ILE A 94 -13.18 -23.43 0.40
C ILE A 94 -11.83 -22.98 -0.14
N HIS A 95 -11.72 -22.94 -1.46
CA HIS A 95 -10.54 -22.49 -2.19
C HIS A 95 -10.92 -21.35 -3.16
N PRO A 96 -11.12 -20.12 -2.64
CA PRO A 96 -11.54 -19.01 -3.48
C PRO A 96 -10.46 -18.64 -4.47
N CYS A 97 -10.86 -18.37 -5.71
CA CYS A 97 -10.01 -17.74 -6.71
C CYS A 97 -10.38 -16.28 -6.85
N PHE A 98 -9.45 -15.46 -7.33
CA PHE A 98 -9.57 -14.01 -7.34
C PHE A 98 -9.37 -13.45 -8.73
N ASN A 99 -10.21 -12.50 -9.08
CA ASN A 99 -9.98 -11.59 -10.18
C ASN A 99 -9.15 -10.42 -9.64
N LEU A 100 -8.04 -10.14 -10.29
CA LEU A 100 -7.10 -9.10 -9.89
C LEU A 100 -7.10 -8.00 -10.95
N GLN A 101 -7.56 -6.82 -10.57
CA GLN A 101 -7.66 -5.66 -11.44
C GLN A 101 -6.68 -4.58 -11.00
N GLN A 102 -5.74 -4.22 -11.85
CA GLN A 102 -4.85 -3.08 -11.59
C GLN A 102 -5.66 -1.80 -11.69
N THR A 103 -5.64 -0.98 -10.63
CA THR A 103 -6.35 0.30 -10.58
C THR A 103 -5.43 1.48 -10.90
N ASP A 104 -4.15 1.37 -10.53
CA ASP A 104 -3.12 2.32 -10.89
C ASP A 104 -1.71 1.69 -10.81
N GLY A 105 -0.65 2.48 -10.99
CA GLY A 105 0.74 2.00 -10.96
C GLY A 105 1.19 1.39 -9.62
N ASN A 106 0.45 1.61 -8.53
CA ASN A 106 0.77 1.15 -7.18
C ASN A 106 -0.38 0.41 -6.51
N SER A 107 -1.55 0.32 -7.12
CA SER A 107 -2.75 -0.21 -6.51
C SER A 107 -3.45 -1.23 -7.40
N PHE A 108 -4.12 -2.17 -6.75
CA PHE A 108 -4.99 -3.12 -7.42
C PHE A 108 -6.18 -3.48 -6.52
N ARG A 109 -7.25 -3.94 -7.16
CA ARG A 109 -8.41 -4.56 -6.51
C ARG A 109 -8.36 -6.06 -6.71
N GLY A 110 -8.53 -6.81 -5.63
CA GLY A 110 -8.75 -8.24 -5.67
C GLY A 110 -10.19 -8.55 -5.26
N SER A 111 -10.95 -9.24 -6.09
CA SER A 111 -12.32 -9.68 -5.80
C SER A 111 -12.43 -11.19 -5.90
N ILE A 112 -13.30 -11.80 -5.10
CA ILE A 112 -13.59 -13.24 -5.22
C ILE A 112 -14.29 -13.50 -6.55
N SER A 113 -13.79 -14.45 -7.33
CA SER A 113 -14.38 -14.81 -8.63
C SER A 113 -15.84 -15.24 -8.45
N GLY A 114 -16.72 -14.65 -9.24
CA GLY A 114 -18.16 -14.87 -9.14
C GLY A 114 -18.87 -14.05 -8.04
N LEU A 115 -18.13 -13.36 -7.16
CA LEU A 115 -18.66 -12.53 -6.07
C LEU A 115 -18.03 -11.12 -6.13
N GLY A 116 -18.36 -10.36 -7.17
CA GLY A 116 -17.75 -9.06 -7.43
C GLY A 116 -17.90 -8.01 -6.32
N PHE A 117 -18.88 -8.18 -5.43
CA PHE A 117 -19.07 -7.33 -4.25
C PHE A 117 -18.07 -7.64 -3.11
N ALA A 118 -17.49 -8.84 -3.09
CA ALA A 118 -16.52 -9.26 -2.09
C ALA A 118 -15.10 -8.95 -2.61
N TYR A 119 -14.61 -7.77 -2.29
CA TYR A 119 -13.32 -7.26 -2.76
C TYR A 119 -12.49 -6.61 -1.66
N CYS A 120 -11.20 -6.50 -1.92
CA CYS A 120 -10.28 -5.66 -1.16
C CYS A 120 -9.49 -4.76 -2.14
N ASP A 121 -9.26 -3.54 -1.74
CA ASP A 121 -8.38 -2.61 -2.42
C ASP A 121 -6.99 -2.64 -1.76
N PHE A 122 -5.97 -2.78 -2.57
CA PHE A 122 -4.57 -2.92 -2.16
C PHE A 122 -3.75 -1.76 -2.70
N THR A 123 -2.95 -1.14 -1.84
CA THR A 123 -2.01 -0.08 -2.23
C THR A 123 -0.62 -0.43 -1.77
N ARG A 124 0.36 -0.38 -2.69
CA ARG A 124 1.77 -0.67 -2.42
C ARG A 124 2.36 0.34 -1.46
N ARG A 125 3.00 -0.16 -0.41
CA ARG A 125 3.76 0.68 0.51
C ARG A 125 5.17 0.89 -0.01
N GLN A 126 5.57 2.15 -0.13
CA GLN A 126 6.93 2.52 -0.51
C GLN A 126 7.84 2.41 0.73
N GLU A 127 8.56 1.30 0.86
CA GLU A 127 9.50 1.09 1.97
C GLU A 127 10.63 2.13 2.00
N ARG A 128 11.04 2.65 0.84
CA ARG A 128 12.11 3.65 0.72
C ARG A 128 11.82 4.96 1.45
N ALA A 129 10.59 5.46 1.40
CA ALA A 129 10.23 6.72 2.07
C ALA A 129 10.34 6.61 3.60
N GLN A 130 10.01 5.45 4.16
CA GLN A 130 10.09 5.23 5.61
C GLN A 130 11.53 5.04 6.09
N VAL A 131 12.38 4.40 5.28
CA VAL A 131 13.81 4.23 5.61
C VAL A 131 14.52 5.57 5.56
N LEU A 132 14.25 6.40 4.55
CA LEU A 132 14.82 7.74 4.45
C LEU A 132 14.37 8.65 5.59
N GLN A 133 13.09 8.68 5.93
CA GLN A 133 12.57 9.45 7.07
C GLN A 133 13.13 8.97 8.41
N ARG A 134 13.38 7.66 8.54
CA ARG A 134 14.01 7.12 9.76
C ARG A 134 15.49 7.47 9.81
N ALA A 135 16.19 7.47 8.69
CA ALA A 135 17.59 7.88 8.57
C ALA A 135 17.75 9.38 8.88
N GLU A 136 16.90 10.24 8.32
CA GLU A 136 16.87 11.68 8.62
C GLU A 136 16.62 11.97 10.09
N ARG A 137 15.69 11.23 10.74
CA ARG A 137 15.45 11.35 12.20
C ARG A 137 16.62 10.88 13.04
N GLN A 138 17.47 9.98 12.53
CA GLN A 138 18.66 9.51 13.23
C GLN A 138 19.87 10.43 13.04
N VAL A 139 19.95 11.13 11.91
CA VAL A 139 21.06 12.03 11.58
C VAL A 139 20.92 13.39 12.28
N ASN A 140 19.72 13.79 12.71
CA ASN A 140 19.49 15.07 13.37
C ASN A 140 19.06 14.91 14.85
N PRO A 141 19.97 14.45 15.76
CA PRO A 141 19.67 14.36 17.20
C PRO A 141 19.60 15.71 17.88
N ALA A 142 20.13 16.79 17.26
CA ALA A 142 20.17 18.15 17.84
C ALA A 142 18.78 18.81 17.90
N GLU A 143 17.82 18.39 17.11
CA GLU A 143 16.46 18.98 17.09
C GLU A 143 15.54 18.42 18.18
N ARG A 144 15.98 17.38 18.91
CA ARG A 144 15.23 16.82 20.04
C ARG A 144 15.37 17.62 21.34
N THR A 145 16.32 18.52 21.43
CA THR A 145 16.65 19.27 22.67
C THR A 145 16.20 20.74 22.64
N ALA A 146 15.59 21.21 21.59
CA ALA A 146 14.97 22.52 21.54
C ALA A 146 13.54 22.48 22.10
N SER A 147 13.39 22.12 23.37
CA SER A 147 12.23 22.57 24.15
C SER A 147 12.34 24.08 24.28
N PRO A 148 11.30 24.86 23.98
CA PRO A 148 11.32 26.27 24.24
C PRO A 148 11.38 26.47 25.76
N MET A 149 12.57 26.78 26.23
CA MET A 149 12.79 27.24 27.61
C MET A 149 12.01 28.55 27.79
N ALA A 150 10.87 28.42 28.45
CA ALA A 150 10.03 29.56 28.80
C ALA A 150 10.89 30.58 29.53
N LEU A 151 11.09 31.75 28.92
CA LEU A 151 11.60 32.94 29.52
C LEU A 151 10.60 33.35 30.61
N ARG A 152 10.92 33.04 31.85
CA ARG A 152 10.27 33.66 33.03
C ARG A 152 10.76 35.11 33.10
N PRO A 153 9.88 36.11 33.01
CA PRO A 153 10.27 37.46 33.37
C PRO A 153 10.51 37.53 34.88
N SER A 154 11.77 37.82 35.24
CA SER A 154 12.18 38.15 36.58
C SER A 154 11.52 39.48 36.98
N LEU A 155 10.52 39.44 37.86
CA LEU A 155 10.02 40.64 38.55
C LEU A 155 11.07 41.05 39.58
N ALA A 156 11.88 42.03 39.22
CA ALA A 156 12.76 42.71 40.11
C ALA A 156 11.95 43.44 41.21
N ALA A 157 12.24 43.12 42.45
CA ALA A 157 11.77 43.82 43.62
C ALA A 157 12.29 45.27 43.61
N GLY A 158 11.40 46.23 43.52
CA GLY A 158 11.64 47.62 43.85
C GLY A 158 11.31 47.86 45.31
N ARG A 159 12.35 48.13 46.10
CA ARG A 159 12.31 48.61 47.46
C ARG A 159 12.27 50.15 47.41
N GLY A 160 11.46 50.81 48.22
CA GLY A 160 11.43 52.26 48.38
C GLY A 160 10.27 52.68 49.27
N GLU A 161 10.56 52.95 50.47
CA GLU A 161 10.22 53.96 51.44
C GLU A 161 8.74 54.37 51.53
#